data_f3445974a28e305d96fac3a9d934f15a
#
_entry.id   f3445974a28e305d96fac3a9d934f15a
#
_cell.length_a   1.000
_cell.length_b   1.000
_cell.length_c   1.000
_cell.angle_alpha   90.00
_cell.angle_beta   90.00
_cell.angle_gamma   90.00
#
_symmetry.space_group_name_H-M   'P 1'
#
loop_
_entity.id
_entity.type
_entity.pdbx_description
1 polymer ?
#
loop_
_entity_poly.entity_id
_entity_poly.type
_entity_poly.pdbx_seq_one_letter_code
_entity_poly.pdbx_strand_id
1 'polypeptide(L)'
;MIRTPHITVSHQLVYQSNTRAIHYNEKQWSKPEEFDPVRYLNDPLSSAEAMNASNPDDRDHFTYGAGRRACPGVHIAQNSLFINMARVLWAFNIKRAIDSNGVIIEPSAKTEQGFLAVPEKFPCHFEVRSPKRARIVEETWTKVEAEGLH
;
A
#
# COMPACT_ATOMS: atom_id res chain seq x y z
N MET A 1 -20.09 30.58 26.68
CA MET A 1 -19.06 29.56 27.05
C MET A 1 -19.69 28.20 26.85
N ILE A 2 -19.44 27.55 25.71
CA ILE A 2 -19.99 26.21 25.41
C ILE A 2 -19.08 25.21 26.15
N ARG A 3 -19.60 24.58 27.20
CA ARG A 3 -18.91 23.45 27.85
C ARG A 3 -18.99 22.25 26.91
N THR A 4 -17.87 21.86 26.33
CA THR A 4 -17.73 20.56 25.69
C THR A 4 -17.97 19.47 26.74
N PRO A 5 -18.86 18.50 26.49
CA PRO A 5 -19.04 17.40 27.41
C PRO A 5 -17.74 16.61 27.52
N HIS A 6 -17.28 16.40 28.76
CA HIS A 6 -16.15 15.50 29.03
C HIS A 6 -16.63 14.07 28.77
N ILE A 7 -16.18 13.48 27.67
CA ILE A 7 -16.39 12.06 27.41
C ILE A 7 -15.38 11.30 28.26
N THR A 8 -15.85 10.63 29.30
CA THR A 8 -15.03 9.71 30.09
C THR A 8 -14.92 8.41 29.31
N VAL A 9 -13.75 8.16 28.76
CA VAL A 9 -13.44 6.93 28.03
C VAL A 9 -13.02 5.86 29.00
N SER A 10 -13.72 4.74 29.07
CA SER A 10 -13.34 3.59 29.90
C SER A 10 -12.06 2.93 29.34
N HIS A 11 -11.28 2.25 30.20
CA HIS A 11 -10.00 1.62 29.85
C HIS A 11 -10.08 0.49 28.80
N GLN A 12 -11.29 0.19 28.29
CA GLN A 12 -11.52 -0.90 27.31
C GLN A 12 -11.91 -0.40 25.90
N LEU A 13 -11.81 0.92 25.63
CA LEU A 13 -12.15 1.45 24.32
C LEU A 13 -10.99 1.25 23.34
N VAL A 14 -11.27 0.53 22.26
CA VAL A 14 -10.38 0.41 21.11
C VAL A 14 -10.73 1.50 20.10
N TYR A 15 -9.77 2.39 19.82
CA TYR A 15 -9.90 3.39 18.75
C TYR A 15 -9.34 2.83 17.46
N GLN A 16 -10.17 2.81 16.43
CA GLN A 16 -9.76 2.43 15.09
C GLN A 16 -9.87 3.63 14.16
N SER A 17 -8.79 3.99 13.50
CA SER A 17 -8.81 4.97 12.43
C SER A 17 -9.38 4.36 11.15
N ASN A 18 -10.40 4.96 10.57
CA ASN A 18 -10.91 4.56 9.26
C ASN A 18 -10.06 5.20 8.17
N THR A 19 -8.90 4.58 7.88
CA THR A 19 -7.95 5.07 6.86
C THR A 19 -8.58 5.14 5.47
N ARG A 20 -9.51 4.22 5.13
CA ARG A 20 -10.22 4.27 3.87
C ARG A 20 -11.03 5.56 3.73
N ALA A 21 -11.83 5.92 4.74
CA ALA A 21 -12.65 7.13 4.68
C ALA A 21 -11.80 8.40 4.57
N ILE A 22 -10.60 8.39 5.17
CA ILE A 22 -9.67 9.52 5.10
C ILE A 22 -9.06 9.62 3.69
N HIS A 23 -8.55 8.51 3.14
CA HIS A 23 -7.89 8.48 1.84
C HIS A 23 -8.86 8.61 0.65
N TYR A 24 -10.14 8.30 0.85
CA TYR A 24 -11.19 8.45 -0.16
C TYR A 24 -12.03 9.74 0.02
N ASN A 25 -11.48 10.72 0.71
CA ASN A 25 -12.15 12.00 0.93
C ASN A 25 -12.08 12.88 -0.34
N GLU A 26 -13.20 13.03 -1.03
CA GLU A 26 -13.31 13.83 -2.27
C GLU A 26 -13.02 15.32 -2.08
N LYS A 27 -13.10 15.83 -0.84
CA LYS A 27 -12.73 17.21 -0.53
C LYS A 27 -11.23 17.43 -0.62
N GLN A 28 -10.44 16.39 -0.34
CA GLN A 28 -8.98 16.43 -0.34
C GLN A 28 -8.41 15.91 -1.66
N TRP A 29 -9.04 14.88 -2.24
CA TRP A 29 -8.55 14.19 -3.42
C TRP A 29 -9.58 14.22 -4.55
N SER A 30 -9.18 14.73 -5.70
CA SER A 30 -9.98 14.58 -6.91
C SER A 30 -9.97 13.12 -7.33
N LYS A 31 -11.17 12.53 -7.50
CA LYS A 31 -11.33 11.13 -7.92
C LYS A 31 -10.51 10.13 -7.08
N PRO A 32 -10.76 10.03 -5.78
CA PRO A 32 -9.91 9.23 -4.88
C PRO A 32 -9.93 7.74 -5.18
N GLU A 33 -10.92 7.25 -5.94
CA GLU A 33 -11.05 5.85 -6.36
C GLU A 33 -10.19 5.51 -7.59
N GLU A 34 -9.72 6.51 -8.34
CA GLU A 34 -8.86 6.29 -9.49
C GLU A 34 -7.42 6.10 -9.06
N PHE A 35 -6.77 5.07 -9.59
CA PHE A 35 -5.34 4.89 -9.43
C PHE A 35 -4.60 5.94 -10.27
N ASP A 36 -4.08 6.96 -9.60
CA ASP A 36 -3.35 8.05 -10.23
C ASP A 36 -1.94 8.17 -9.60
N PRO A 37 -0.91 7.58 -10.23
CA PRO A 37 0.46 7.65 -9.73
C PRO A 37 1.07 9.05 -9.82
N VAL A 38 0.49 9.94 -10.64
CA VAL A 38 0.98 11.32 -10.82
C VAL A 38 0.56 12.20 -9.64
N ARG A 39 -0.42 11.78 -8.86
CA ARG A 39 -0.94 12.51 -7.70
C ARG A 39 0.14 12.98 -6.73
N TYR A 40 1.16 12.15 -6.52
CA TYR A 40 2.28 12.41 -5.61
C TYR A 40 3.58 12.80 -6.32
N LEU A 41 3.55 13.05 -7.63
CA LEU A 41 4.77 13.32 -8.40
C LEU A 41 5.52 14.58 -7.93
N ASN A 42 4.76 15.57 -7.48
CA ASN A 42 5.29 16.85 -7.02
C ASN A 42 5.26 16.98 -5.49
N ASP A 43 4.93 15.93 -4.77
CA ASP A 43 4.96 15.93 -3.31
C ASP A 43 6.41 15.75 -2.84
N PRO A 44 6.98 16.76 -2.16
CA PRO A 44 8.36 16.68 -1.68
C PRO A 44 8.50 15.83 -0.43
N LEU A 45 7.38 15.47 0.22
CA LEU A 45 7.40 14.78 1.51
C LEU A 45 7.37 13.25 1.33
N SER A 46 8.22 12.56 2.05
CA SER A 46 8.05 11.12 2.26
C SER A 46 6.84 10.86 3.17
N SER A 47 6.25 9.65 3.13
CA SER A 47 5.15 9.31 4.04
C SER A 47 5.50 9.51 5.53
N ALA A 48 6.76 9.32 5.90
CA ALA A 48 7.22 9.55 7.27
C ALA A 48 7.26 11.05 7.63
N GLU A 49 7.65 11.90 6.70
CA GLU A 49 7.65 13.35 6.87
C GLU A 49 6.22 13.89 6.89
N ALA A 50 5.38 13.48 5.93
CA ALA A 50 3.96 13.86 5.88
C ALA A 50 3.23 13.46 7.17
N MET A 51 3.43 12.24 7.66
CA MET A 51 2.84 11.75 8.91
C MET A 51 3.20 12.62 10.12
N ASN A 52 4.37 13.24 10.13
CA ASN A 52 4.88 14.07 11.20
C ASN A 52 4.79 15.58 10.91
N ALA A 53 4.19 15.99 9.80
CA ALA A 53 4.03 17.39 9.44
C ALA A 53 3.32 18.17 10.56
N SER A 54 3.80 19.39 10.82
CA SER A 54 3.25 20.23 11.87
C SER A 54 1.83 20.69 11.55
N ASN A 55 1.58 21.02 10.26
CA ASN A 55 0.26 21.34 9.76
C ASN A 55 -0.54 20.06 9.51
N PRO A 56 -1.72 19.87 10.12
CA PRO A 56 -2.57 18.71 9.87
C PRO A 56 -3.01 18.53 8.42
N ASP A 57 -3.13 19.62 7.67
CA ASP A 57 -3.57 19.59 6.26
C ASP A 57 -2.50 19.01 5.33
N ASP A 58 -1.23 19.05 5.74
CA ASP A 58 -0.11 18.42 5.02
C ASP A 58 0.05 16.93 5.34
N ARG A 59 -0.79 16.40 6.25
CA ARG A 59 -0.79 14.99 6.64
C ARG A 59 -1.75 14.22 5.75
N ASP A 60 -1.33 13.92 4.57
CA ASP A 60 -2.14 13.22 3.58
C ASP A 60 -2.11 11.69 3.74
N HIS A 61 -1.17 11.15 4.54
CA HIS A 61 -0.91 9.72 4.60
C HIS A 61 -1.11 9.14 6.00
N PHE A 62 -2.24 8.45 6.20
CA PHE A 62 -2.65 7.88 7.50
C PHE A 62 -2.53 6.35 7.58
N THR A 63 -1.95 5.69 6.57
CA THR A 63 -1.80 4.22 6.55
C THR A 63 -0.97 3.71 7.73
N TYR A 64 -0.02 4.51 8.18
CA TYR A 64 0.83 4.20 9.33
C TYR A 64 0.35 4.83 10.64
N GLY A 65 -0.88 5.33 10.68
CA GLY A 65 -1.43 6.05 11.82
C GLY A 65 -0.97 7.49 11.90
N ALA A 66 -1.23 8.14 13.04
CA ALA A 66 -0.90 9.55 13.25
C ALA A 66 -0.51 9.83 14.70
N GLY A 67 0.22 10.92 14.91
CA GLY A 67 0.59 11.43 16.23
C GLY A 67 1.56 10.51 16.99
N ARG A 68 1.52 10.57 18.32
CA ARG A 68 2.48 9.88 19.22
C ARG A 68 2.44 8.35 19.15
N ARG A 69 1.43 7.76 18.53
CA ARG A 69 1.25 6.31 18.36
C ARG A 69 1.38 5.88 16.90
N ALA A 70 1.91 6.74 16.05
CA ALA A 70 2.25 6.40 14.67
C ALA A 70 3.24 5.24 14.61
N CYS A 71 3.18 4.47 13.52
CA CYS A 71 4.02 3.29 13.33
C CYS A 71 5.52 3.65 13.37
N PRO A 72 6.31 3.13 14.29
CA PRO A 72 7.74 3.41 14.33
C PRO A 72 8.52 2.74 13.19
N GLY A 73 7.92 1.71 12.58
CA GLY A 73 8.51 0.94 11.48
C GLY A 73 8.25 1.50 10.08
N VAL A 74 7.71 2.71 9.94
CA VAL A 74 7.35 3.30 8.64
C VAL A 74 8.51 3.31 7.63
N HIS A 75 9.72 3.62 8.08
CA HIS A 75 10.91 3.65 7.21
C HIS A 75 11.27 2.26 6.67
N ILE A 76 11.16 1.23 7.51
CA ILE A 76 11.39 -0.16 7.10
C ILE A 76 10.32 -0.59 6.10
N ALA A 77 9.05 -0.28 6.39
CA ALA A 77 7.93 -0.61 5.50
C ALA A 77 8.08 0.06 4.13
N GLN A 78 8.40 1.36 4.09
CA GLN A 78 8.60 2.09 2.84
C GLN A 78 9.74 1.51 2.01
N ASN A 79 10.90 1.28 2.63
CA ASN A 79 12.05 0.70 1.93
C ASN A 79 11.74 -0.70 1.40
N SER A 80 11.08 -1.53 2.20
CA SER A 80 10.68 -2.89 1.79
C SER A 80 9.69 -2.85 0.63
N LEU A 81 8.67 -2.00 0.68
CA LEU A 81 7.70 -1.84 -0.40
C LEU A 81 8.39 -1.36 -1.68
N PHE A 82 9.25 -0.34 -1.57
CA PHE A 82 9.98 0.20 -2.72
C PHE A 82 10.85 -0.89 -3.39
N ILE A 83 11.67 -1.60 -2.61
CA ILE A 83 12.57 -2.63 -3.14
C ILE A 83 11.77 -3.76 -3.79
N ASN A 84 10.68 -4.23 -3.14
CA ASN A 84 9.87 -5.32 -3.67
C ASN A 84 9.18 -4.92 -4.97
N MET A 85 8.52 -3.75 -5.01
CA MET A 85 7.88 -3.24 -6.22
C MET A 85 8.89 -3.03 -7.35
N ALA A 86 10.03 -2.41 -7.05
CA ALA A 86 11.09 -2.17 -8.04
C ALA A 86 11.61 -3.47 -8.63
N ARG A 87 11.87 -4.49 -7.81
CA ARG A 87 12.35 -5.81 -8.27
C ARG A 87 11.31 -6.53 -9.13
N VAL A 88 10.05 -6.54 -8.70
CA VAL A 88 8.96 -7.17 -9.45
C VAL A 88 8.79 -6.48 -10.81
N LEU A 89 8.69 -5.16 -10.85
CA LEU A 89 8.54 -4.39 -12.09
C LEU A 89 9.78 -4.45 -12.98
N TRP A 90 10.97 -4.62 -12.39
CA TRP A 90 12.19 -4.84 -13.17
C TRP A 90 12.20 -6.22 -13.84
N ALA A 91 11.76 -7.26 -13.15
CA ALA A 91 11.80 -8.62 -13.65
C ALA A 91 10.66 -8.95 -14.60
N PHE A 92 9.44 -8.44 -14.33
CA PHE A 92 8.21 -8.89 -14.96
C PHE A 92 7.39 -7.75 -15.55
N ASN A 93 6.61 -8.09 -16.60
CA ASN A 93 5.42 -7.37 -16.99
C ASN A 93 4.23 -8.06 -16.34
N ILE A 94 3.43 -7.32 -15.60
CA ILE A 94 2.21 -7.85 -14.98
C ILE A 94 1.07 -7.60 -15.96
N LYS A 95 0.43 -8.69 -16.39
CA LYS A 95 -0.69 -8.67 -17.34
C LYS A 95 -1.93 -9.25 -16.70
N ARG A 96 -3.09 -8.90 -17.24
CA ARG A 96 -4.35 -9.56 -16.89
C ARG A 96 -4.30 -11.04 -17.31
N ALA A 97 -4.87 -11.90 -16.48
CA ALA A 97 -5.00 -13.31 -16.83
C ALA A 97 -6.01 -13.50 -17.97
N ILE A 98 -5.85 -14.60 -18.69
CA ILE A 98 -6.74 -15.01 -19.77
C ILE A 98 -7.31 -16.39 -19.39
N ASP A 99 -8.61 -16.58 -19.56
CA ASP A 99 -9.26 -17.86 -19.28
C ASP A 99 -8.98 -18.90 -20.37
N SER A 100 -9.50 -20.12 -20.18
CA SER A 100 -9.37 -21.21 -21.14
C SER A 100 -10.00 -20.94 -22.51
N ASN A 101 -10.88 -19.96 -22.61
CA ASN A 101 -11.58 -19.55 -23.83
C ASN A 101 -10.92 -18.35 -24.53
N GLY A 102 -9.80 -17.85 -23.98
CA GLY A 102 -9.09 -16.70 -24.51
C GLY A 102 -9.67 -15.34 -24.06
N VAL A 103 -10.56 -15.32 -23.10
CA VAL A 103 -11.18 -14.10 -22.58
C VAL A 103 -10.33 -13.51 -21.43
N ILE A 104 -10.13 -12.19 -21.49
CA ILE A 104 -9.41 -11.47 -20.44
C ILE A 104 -10.25 -11.46 -19.16
N ILE A 105 -9.64 -11.85 -18.06
CA ILE A 105 -10.23 -11.79 -16.72
C ILE A 105 -9.92 -10.42 -16.12
N GLU A 106 -10.97 -9.61 -15.89
CA GLU A 106 -10.81 -8.34 -15.21
C GLU A 106 -10.68 -8.56 -13.69
N PRO A 107 -9.66 -7.99 -13.03
CA PRO A 107 -9.55 -8.05 -11.58
C PRO A 107 -10.76 -7.44 -10.90
N SER A 108 -11.28 -8.09 -9.87
CA SER A 108 -12.34 -7.52 -9.02
C SER A 108 -11.79 -6.36 -8.20
N ALA A 109 -12.53 -5.23 -8.17
CA ALA A 109 -12.26 -4.14 -7.25
C ALA A 109 -12.85 -4.38 -5.84
N LYS A 110 -13.47 -5.54 -5.61
CA LYS A 110 -14.07 -5.89 -4.35
C LYS A 110 -13.03 -6.28 -3.32
N THR A 111 -13.38 -6.08 -2.08
CA THR A 111 -12.58 -6.49 -0.93
C THR A 111 -13.34 -7.52 -0.09
N GLU A 112 -12.62 -8.46 0.47
CA GLU A 112 -13.17 -9.37 1.48
C GLU A 112 -13.60 -8.57 2.72
N GLN A 113 -14.72 -8.96 3.31
CA GLN A 113 -15.19 -8.33 4.53
C GLN A 113 -14.40 -8.86 5.74
N GLY A 114 -13.85 -7.95 6.53
CA GLY A 114 -13.09 -8.31 7.71
C GLY A 114 -12.56 -7.07 8.45
N PHE A 115 -11.81 -7.31 9.50
CA PHE A 115 -11.11 -6.26 10.24
C PHE A 115 -10.07 -5.54 9.35
N LEU A 116 -9.43 -6.31 8.47
CA LEU A 116 -8.58 -5.79 7.40
C LEU A 116 -9.29 -6.05 6.07
N ALA A 117 -9.52 -4.99 5.31
CA ALA A 117 -10.07 -5.10 3.97
C ALA A 117 -8.93 -5.50 3.01
N VAL A 118 -8.93 -6.76 2.58
CA VAL A 118 -7.99 -7.27 1.58
C VAL A 118 -8.71 -7.44 0.24
N PRO A 119 -8.03 -7.23 -0.90
CA PRO A 119 -8.62 -7.52 -2.21
C PRO A 119 -9.06 -8.99 -2.31
N GLU A 120 -10.19 -9.26 -2.95
CA GLU A 120 -10.55 -10.62 -3.35
C GLU A 120 -9.44 -11.20 -4.21
N LYS A 121 -9.26 -12.52 -4.15
CA LYS A 121 -8.27 -13.20 -4.98
C LYS A 121 -8.57 -12.98 -6.45
N PHE A 122 -7.59 -12.57 -7.20
CA PHE A 122 -7.68 -12.37 -8.64
C PHE A 122 -6.49 -13.01 -9.35
N PRO A 123 -6.69 -13.64 -10.51
CA PRO A 123 -5.59 -14.16 -11.30
C PRO A 123 -4.88 -13.03 -12.03
N CYS A 124 -3.55 -13.15 -12.13
CA CYS A 124 -2.73 -12.29 -12.97
C CYS A 124 -1.63 -13.11 -13.65
N HIS A 125 -1.07 -12.59 -14.73
CA HIS A 125 0.00 -13.22 -15.47
C HIS A 125 1.29 -12.42 -15.33
N PHE A 126 2.35 -13.08 -14.86
CA PHE A 126 3.69 -12.51 -14.78
C PHE A 126 4.51 -12.97 -15.99
N GLU A 127 4.75 -12.05 -16.92
CA GLU A 127 5.60 -12.31 -18.08
C GLU A 127 7.01 -11.79 -17.81
N VAL A 128 7.99 -12.65 -17.91
CA VAL A 128 9.40 -12.26 -17.73
C VAL A 128 9.82 -11.29 -18.83
N ARG A 129 10.38 -10.14 -18.46
CA ARG A 129 10.77 -9.09 -19.43
C ARG A 129 11.89 -9.49 -20.38
N SER A 130 12.80 -10.37 -19.94
CA SER A 130 13.84 -10.92 -20.82
C SER A 130 14.51 -12.15 -20.22
N PRO A 131 15.08 -13.06 -21.05
CA PRO A 131 15.83 -14.22 -20.58
C PRO A 131 17.02 -13.87 -19.67
N LYS A 132 17.66 -12.72 -19.92
CA LYS A 132 18.74 -12.22 -19.06
C LYS A 132 18.26 -11.94 -17.64
N ARG A 133 17.06 -11.33 -17.50
CA ARG A 133 16.48 -11.03 -16.17
C ARG A 133 16.03 -12.29 -15.46
N ALA A 134 15.44 -13.27 -16.18
CA ALA A 134 15.10 -14.57 -15.62
C ALA A 134 16.33 -15.22 -14.99
N ARG A 135 17.44 -15.30 -15.74
CA ARG A 135 18.68 -15.88 -15.25
C ARG A 135 19.20 -15.20 -13.99
N ILE A 136 19.18 -13.87 -13.93
CA ILE A 136 19.62 -13.13 -12.75
C ILE A 136 18.75 -13.47 -11.53
N VAL A 137 17.43 -13.59 -11.71
CA VAL A 137 16.51 -13.98 -10.61
C VAL A 137 16.83 -15.39 -10.12
N GLU A 138 16.97 -16.34 -11.03
CA GLU A 138 17.29 -17.75 -10.71
C GLU A 138 18.65 -17.89 -10.00
N GLU A 139 19.69 -17.26 -10.52
CA GLU A 139 21.03 -17.27 -9.90
C GLU A 139 21.01 -16.64 -8.51
N THR A 140 20.25 -15.55 -8.33
CA THR A 140 20.11 -14.89 -7.03
C THR A 140 19.37 -15.78 -6.05
N TRP A 141 18.28 -16.43 -6.49
CA TRP A 141 17.51 -17.36 -5.68
C TRP A 141 18.36 -18.53 -5.20
N THR A 142 19.09 -19.18 -6.12
CA THR A 142 19.96 -20.29 -5.79
C THR A 142 21.03 -19.92 -4.74
N LYS A 143 21.56 -18.71 -4.80
CA LYS A 143 22.49 -18.22 -3.77
C LYS A 143 21.83 -18.07 -2.40
N VAL A 144 20.64 -17.46 -2.36
CA VAL A 144 19.87 -17.28 -1.11
C VAL A 144 19.53 -18.62 -0.47
N GLU A 145 19.11 -19.61 -1.29
CA GLU A 145 18.85 -20.97 -0.82
C GLU A 145 20.11 -21.63 -0.23
N ALA A 146 21.25 -21.49 -0.91
CA ALA A 146 22.53 -22.03 -0.45
C ALA A 146 23.02 -21.39 0.85
N GLU A 147 22.67 -20.14 1.11
CA GLU A 147 23.01 -19.41 2.33
C GLU A 147 22.00 -19.66 3.47
N GLY A 148 20.90 -20.40 3.22
CA GLY A 148 19.88 -20.71 4.22
C GLY A 148 19.05 -19.51 4.66
N LEU A 149 18.99 -18.47 3.86
CA LEU A 149 18.21 -17.25 4.10
C LEU A 149 16.81 -17.42 3.49
N HIS A 150 15.88 -18.07 4.23
CA HIS A 150 14.48 -18.29 3.83
C HIS A 150 13.53 -17.39 4.62
#